data_ac0e244d27c774fb5bbf9f601eccf5c4
#
_entry.id   ac0e244d27c774fb5bbf9f601eccf5c4
#
_cell.length_a   1.000
_cell.length_b   1.000
_cell.length_c   1.000
_cell.angle_alpha   90.00
_cell.angle_beta   90.00
_cell.angle_gamma   90.00
#
_symmetry.space_group_name_H-M   'P 1'
#
loop_
_entity.id
_entity.type
_entity.pdbx_description
1 polymer ?
#
loop_
_entity_poly.entity_id
_entity_poly.type
_entity_poly.pdbx_seq_one_letter_code
_entity_poly.pdbx_strand_id
1 'polypeptide(L)'
;MLKYPCLVLDHDDTVVQSEATVNYPFFCYILNQFRPGTKITLHEYTDGCFRLGFADMCRKWYNFTEQEIVDEYHGWQKYIVDHIPAPFPGIGDIIRRQKEAGGTVCVVSHSCIQNITRDYETHFGILPDDIYGWDLPEELRKPSPWPLEQIMAKYGYTQSQLLVVDDMKPAWEMARSAGVPIAFAGWGRRDCPEITEEMTRLCDFSFASTKDLEHFLFDEV
;
A
#
# COMPACT_ATOMS: atom_id res chain seq x y z
N MET A 1 15.11 14.85 17.36
CA MET A 1 14.04 15.49 16.54
C MET A 1 13.68 14.49 15.43
N LEU A 2 12.40 14.31 15.10
CA LEU A 2 12.03 13.38 14.01
C LEU A 2 12.56 13.90 12.67
N LYS A 3 13.12 13.00 11.86
CA LYS A 3 13.60 13.32 10.50
C LYS A 3 12.45 13.75 9.60
N TYR A 4 11.31 13.02 9.72
CA TYR A 4 10.04 13.36 9.11
C TYR A 4 8.95 13.39 10.18
N PRO A 5 8.38 14.55 10.50
CA PRO A 5 7.28 14.66 11.45
C PRO A 5 6.04 13.85 11.10
N CYS A 6 5.80 13.59 9.81
CA CYS A 6 4.67 12.81 9.33
C CYS A 6 5.14 11.66 8.42
N LEU A 7 4.78 10.42 8.78
CA LEU A 7 4.87 9.27 7.89
C LEU A 7 3.51 9.02 7.23
N VAL A 8 3.52 8.89 5.92
CA VAL A 8 2.34 8.52 5.12
C VAL A 8 2.60 7.13 4.54
N LEU A 9 2.02 6.12 5.17
CA LEU A 9 2.23 4.72 4.81
C LEU A 9 1.14 4.25 3.85
N ASP A 10 1.49 3.47 2.84
CA ASP A 10 0.55 2.57 2.22
C ASP A 10 0.23 1.41 3.17
N HIS A 11 -0.77 0.58 2.85
CA HIS A 11 -1.19 -0.54 3.68
C HIS A 11 -0.78 -1.89 3.09
N ASP A 12 -1.32 -2.21 1.92
CA ASP A 12 -1.09 -3.50 1.26
C ASP A 12 0.36 -3.62 0.77
N ASP A 13 1.04 -4.71 1.13
CA ASP A 13 2.46 -4.98 0.84
C ASP A 13 3.48 -3.90 1.26
N THR A 14 3.02 -2.94 2.05
CA THR A 14 3.87 -1.97 2.76
C THR A 14 3.82 -2.20 4.28
N VAL A 15 2.63 -2.22 4.87
CA VAL A 15 2.41 -2.50 6.30
C VAL A 15 2.08 -3.97 6.54
N VAL A 16 1.23 -4.56 5.72
CA VAL A 16 0.79 -5.97 5.81
C VAL A 16 1.10 -6.73 4.51
N GLN A 17 1.31 -8.04 4.64
CA GLN A 17 1.67 -8.96 3.56
C GLN A 17 0.40 -9.48 2.85
N SER A 18 -0.41 -8.61 2.27
CA SER A 18 -1.75 -8.95 1.78
C SER A 18 -1.74 -9.62 0.42
N GLU A 19 -0.85 -9.23 -0.50
CA GLU A 19 -0.88 -9.72 -1.88
C GLU A 19 -0.66 -11.24 -1.94
N ALA A 20 0.45 -11.71 -1.37
CA ALA A 20 0.80 -13.13 -1.41
C ALA A 20 -0.12 -14.02 -0.56
N THR A 21 -0.69 -13.49 0.54
CA THR A 21 -1.39 -14.29 1.55
C THR A 21 -2.92 -14.20 1.47
N VAL A 22 -3.46 -13.16 0.84
CA VAL A 22 -4.90 -12.88 0.78
C VAL A 22 -5.35 -12.64 -0.67
N ASN A 23 -4.83 -11.60 -1.32
CA ASN A 23 -5.35 -11.13 -2.61
C ASN A 23 -5.11 -12.14 -3.74
N TYR A 24 -3.87 -12.62 -3.89
CA TYR A 24 -3.52 -13.59 -4.91
C TYR A 24 -4.21 -14.96 -4.70
N PRO A 25 -4.25 -15.56 -3.50
CA PRO A 25 -5.02 -16.78 -3.27
C PRO A 25 -6.50 -16.65 -3.61
N PHE A 26 -7.13 -15.52 -3.22
CA PHE A 26 -8.51 -15.25 -3.57
C PHE A 26 -8.69 -15.09 -5.08
N PHE A 27 -7.81 -14.34 -5.73
CA PHE A 27 -7.85 -14.18 -7.18
C PHE A 27 -7.72 -15.52 -7.92
N CYS A 28 -6.81 -16.40 -7.50
CA CYS A 28 -6.68 -17.76 -8.06
C CYS A 28 -7.98 -18.56 -7.94
N TYR A 29 -8.66 -18.45 -6.79
CA TYR A 29 -9.96 -19.10 -6.58
C TYR A 29 -11.00 -18.55 -7.56
N ILE A 30 -11.17 -17.23 -7.66
CA ILE A 30 -12.14 -16.59 -8.56
C ILE A 30 -11.81 -16.84 -10.03
N LEU A 31 -10.53 -16.74 -10.41
CA LEU A 31 -10.09 -17.03 -11.77
C LEU A 31 -10.48 -18.44 -12.20
N ASN A 32 -10.31 -19.43 -11.33
CA ASN A 32 -10.72 -20.80 -11.63
C ASN A 32 -12.24 -20.96 -11.71
N GLN A 33 -13.03 -20.15 -10.99
CA GLN A 33 -14.50 -20.17 -11.11
C GLN A 33 -14.96 -19.61 -12.47
N PHE A 34 -14.39 -18.49 -12.90
CA PHE A 34 -14.81 -17.82 -14.14
C PHE A 34 -14.12 -18.39 -15.39
N ARG A 35 -12.90 -18.91 -15.25
CA ARG A 35 -12.06 -19.46 -16.34
C ARG A 35 -11.44 -20.79 -15.89
N PRO A 36 -12.23 -21.87 -15.83
CA PRO A 36 -11.76 -23.17 -15.33
C PRO A 36 -10.47 -23.63 -16.02
N GLY A 37 -9.50 -24.06 -15.21
CA GLY A 37 -8.20 -24.55 -15.69
C GLY A 37 -7.16 -23.47 -15.99
N THR A 38 -7.53 -22.19 -15.96
CA THR A 38 -6.57 -21.08 -16.08
C THR A 38 -5.76 -20.96 -14.80
N LYS A 39 -4.46 -20.71 -14.96
CA LYS A 39 -3.51 -20.49 -13.85
C LYS A 39 -2.77 -19.19 -14.05
N ILE A 40 -2.33 -18.62 -12.96
CA ILE A 40 -1.45 -17.46 -12.90
C ILE A 40 -0.47 -17.68 -11.76
N THR A 41 0.76 -17.24 -11.91
CA THR A 41 1.75 -17.22 -10.80
C THR A 41 1.60 -15.94 -10.01
N LEU A 42 2.11 -15.91 -8.77
CA LEU A 42 2.13 -14.69 -7.96
C LEU A 42 2.88 -13.56 -8.70
N HIS A 43 4.05 -13.89 -9.29
CA HIS A 43 4.82 -12.91 -10.06
C HIS A 43 4.01 -12.30 -11.22
N GLU A 44 3.31 -13.11 -12.02
CA GLU A 44 2.45 -12.61 -13.11
C GLU A 44 1.29 -11.74 -12.57
N TYR A 45 0.69 -12.13 -11.46
CA TYR A 45 -0.36 -11.37 -10.79
C TYR A 45 0.16 -10.00 -10.34
N THR A 46 1.28 -9.97 -9.62
CA THR A 46 1.93 -8.75 -9.14
C THR A 46 2.33 -7.83 -10.30
N ASP A 47 2.98 -8.36 -11.34
CA ASP A 47 3.38 -7.59 -12.52
C ASP A 47 2.15 -7.05 -13.27
N GLY A 48 1.10 -7.86 -13.42
CA GLY A 48 -0.15 -7.43 -14.02
C GLY A 48 -0.83 -6.29 -13.27
N CYS A 49 -0.92 -6.39 -11.95
CA CYS A 49 -1.44 -5.32 -11.09
C CYS A 49 -0.59 -4.06 -11.16
N PHE A 50 0.73 -4.20 -11.17
CA PHE A 50 1.66 -3.07 -11.25
C PHE A 50 1.58 -2.33 -12.61
N ARG A 51 1.53 -3.08 -13.72
CA ARG A 51 1.58 -2.52 -15.08
C ARG A 51 0.24 -2.00 -15.58
N LEU A 52 -0.84 -2.67 -15.22
CA LEU A 52 -2.16 -2.42 -15.78
C LEU A 52 -3.18 -1.93 -14.74
N GLY A 53 -2.95 -2.22 -13.47
CA GLY A 53 -3.99 -2.20 -12.46
C GLY A 53 -4.86 -3.46 -12.53
N PHE A 54 -5.45 -3.83 -11.38
CA PHE A 54 -6.19 -5.09 -11.23
C PHE A 54 -7.32 -5.27 -12.26
N ALA A 55 -8.19 -4.29 -12.39
CA ALA A 55 -9.35 -4.39 -13.29
C ALA A 55 -8.95 -4.55 -14.76
N ASP A 56 -7.95 -3.81 -15.20
CA ASP A 56 -7.45 -3.88 -16.58
C ASP A 56 -6.69 -5.19 -16.85
N MET A 57 -5.96 -5.71 -15.87
CA MET A 57 -5.37 -7.06 -15.96
C MET A 57 -6.47 -8.11 -16.16
N CYS A 58 -7.53 -8.07 -15.36
CA CYS A 58 -8.67 -8.97 -15.49
C CYS A 58 -9.33 -8.90 -16.87
N ARG A 59 -9.55 -7.69 -17.39
CA ARG A 59 -10.14 -7.48 -18.72
C ARG A 59 -9.23 -7.99 -19.85
N LYS A 60 -7.96 -7.58 -19.83
CA LYS A 60 -7.03 -7.81 -20.94
C LYS A 60 -6.48 -9.23 -20.99
N TRP A 61 -6.18 -9.82 -19.83
CA TRP A 61 -5.57 -11.15 -19.78
C TRP A 61 -6.58 -12.29 -19.69
N TYR A 62 -7.73 -12.02 -19.04
CA TYR A 62 -8.71 -13.08 -18.74
C TYR A 62 -10.09 -12.82 -19.32
N ASN A 63 -10.29 -11.72 -20.07
CA ASN A 63 -11.57 -11.34 -20.65
C ASN A 63 -12.71 -11.30 -19.60
N PHE A 64 -12.45 -10.77 -18.41
CA PHE A 64 -13.50 -10.56 -17.42
C PHE A 64 -14.48 -9.50 -17.91
N THR A 65 -15.77 -9.77 -17.73
CA THR A 65 -16.83 -8.78 -17.92
C THR A 65 -16.85 -7.81 -16.74
N GLU A 66 -17.49 -6.66 -16.90
CA GLU A 66 -17.67 -5.70 -15.80
C GLU A 66 -18.42 -6.33 -14.61
N GLN A 67 -19.40 -7.21 -14.88
CA GLN A 67 -20.12 -7.91 -13.83
C GLN A 67 -19.22 -8.88 -13.07
N GLU A 68 -18.33 -9.62 -13.74
CA GLU A 68 -17.38 -10.52 -13.10
C GLU A 68 -16.36 -9.75 -12.24
N ILE A 69 -15.96 -8.55 -12.63
CA ILE A 69 -15.09 -7.67 -11.79
C ILE A 69 -15.84 -7.21 -10.54
N VAL A 70 -17.11 -6.85 -10.66
CA VAL A 70 -17.96 -6.49 -9.52
C VAL A 70 -18.19 -7.69 -8.60
N ASP A 71 -18.43 -8.87 -9.15
CA ASP A 71 -18.64 -10.11 -8.38
C ASP A 71 -17.36 -10.53 -7.65
N GLU A 72 -16.20 -10.36 -8.30
CA GLU A 72 -14.88 -10.56 -7.67
C GLU A 72 -14.69 -9.64 -6.47
N TYR A 73 -14.92 -8.34 -6.64
CA TYR A 73 -14.79 -7.35 -5.56
C TYR A 73 -15.69 -7.69 -4.37
N HIS A 74 -16.97 -8.03 -4.61
CA HIS A 74 -17.89 -8.43 -3.54
C HIS A 74 -17.48 -9.76 -2.87
N GLY A 75 -16.92 -10.69 -3.63
CA GLY A 75 -16.36 -11.93 -3.11
C GLY A 75 -15.14 -11.68 -2.22
N TRP A 76 -14.24 -10.82 -2.69
CA TRP A 76 -13.04 -10.40 -1.95
C TRP A 76 -13.40 -9.71 -0.63
N GLN A 77 -14.38 -8.80 -0.65
CA GLN A 77 -14.86 -8.15 0.57
C GLN A 77 -15.33 -9.14 1.65
N LYS A 78 -15.96 -10.24 1.26
CA LYS A 78 -16.37 -11.30 2.19
C LYS A 78 -15.19 -12.13 2.65
N TYR A 79 -14.29 -12.47 1.74
CA TYR A 79 -13.14 -13.31 2.01
C TYR A 79 -12.17 -12.67 3.01
N ILE A 80 -11.91 -11.37 2.85
CA ILE A 80 -10.93 -10.65 3.68
C ILE A 80 -11.38 -10.48 5.14
N VAL A 81 -12.67 -10.66 5.46
CA VAL A 81 -13.15 -10.59 6.84
C VAL A 81 -12.47 -11.63 7.73
N ASP A 82 -12.30 -12.84 7.21
CA ASP A 82 -11.71 -13.97 7.94
C ASP A 82 -10.22 -14.21 7.60
N HIS A 83 -9.65 -13.42 6.69
CA HIS A 83 -8.28 -13.57 6.20
C HIS A 83 -7.49 -12.28 6.46
N ILE A 84 -7.05 -12.13 7.72
CA ILE A 84 -6.27 -10.96 8.16
C ILE A 84 -4.80 -11.18 7.77
N PRO A 85 -4.20 -10.33 6.91
CA PRO A 85 -2.80 -10.48 6.52
C PRO A 85 -1.87 -10.15 7.69
N ALA A 86 -0.76 -10.89 7.81
CA ALA A 86 0.24 -10.62 8.83
C ALA A 86 1.01 -9.32 8.52
N PRO A 87 1.44 -8.55 9.53
CA PRO A 87 2.25 -7.36 9.32
C PRO A 87 3.67 -7.74 8.86
N PHE A 88 4.35 -6.83 8.16
CA PHE A 88 5.78 -6.98 7.95
C PHE A 88 6.54 -6.86 9.28
N PRO A 89 7.57 -7.71 9.52
CA PRO A 89 8.37 -7.63 10.72
C PRO A 89 8.98 -6.24 10.92
N GLY A 90 8.86 -5.66 12.13
CA GLY A 90 9.43 -4.37 12.47
C GLY A 90 8.58 -3.14 12.13
N ILE A 91 7.56 -3.26 11.25
CA ILE A 91 6.76 -2.08 10.87
C ILE A 91 5.98 -1.50 12.06
N GLY A 92 5.49 -2.36 12.96
CA GLY A 92 4.80 -1.93 14.18
C GLY A 92 5.70 -1.12 15.13
N ASP A 93 7.00 -1.42 15.18
CA ASP A 93 7.95 -0.67 15.99
C ASP A 93 8.22 0.71 15.38
N ILE A 94 8.30 0.82 14.06
CA ILE A 94 8.40 2.11 13.36
C ILE A 94 7.18 2.98 13.68
N ILE A 95 5.96 2.43 13.55
CA ILE A 95 4.72 3.15 13.85
C ILE A 95 4.70 3.63 15.30
N ARG A 96 5.07 2.77 16.26
CA ARG A 96 5.10 3.09 17.68
C ARG A 96 6.13 4.18 17.97
N ARG A 97 7.37 4.02 17.52
CA ARG A 97 8.46 5.00 17.71
C ARG A 97 8.10 6.36 17.13
N GLN A 98 7.49 6.41 15.95
CA GLN A 98 7.05 7.65 15.34
C GLN A 98 6.03 8.39 16.21
N LYS A 99 5.01 7.68 16.71
CA LYS A 99 3.97 8.27 17.56
C LYS A 99 4.47 8.66 18.95
N GLU A 100 5.31 7.83 19.59
CA GLU A 100 5.94 8.13 20.90
C GLU A 100 6.85 9.35 20.84
N ALA A 101 7.51 9.59 19.71
CA ALA A 101 8.30 10.79 19.47
C ALA A 101 7.46 12.04 19.11
N GLY A 102 6.13 11.94 19.16
CA GLY A 102 5.20 13.04 18.84
C GLY A 102 4.96 13.28 17.35
N GLY A 103 5.32 12.31 16.50
CA GLY A 103 5.06 12.37 15.07
C GLY A 103 3.66 11.85 14.70
N THR A 104 3.27 12.13 13.47
CA THR A 104 2.00 11.70 12.86
C THR A 104 2.23 10.49 11.98
N VAL A 105 1.27 9.56 11.97
CA VAL A 105 1.21 8.41 11.06
C VAL A 105 -0.15 8.43 10.35
N CYS A 106 -0.13 8.69 9.05
CA CYS A 106 -1.32 8.61 8.20
C CYS A 106 -1.21 7.41 7.26
N VAL A 107 -2.35 6.91 6.79
CA VAL A 107 -2.40 5.85 5.77
C VAL A 107 -3.10 6.38 4.53
N VAL A 108 -2.50 6.16 3.36
CA VAL A 108 -3.09 6.42 2.05
C VAL A 108 -2.99 5.14 1.22
N SER A 109 -4.11 4.44 1.02
CA SER A 109 -4.12 3.10 0.40
C SER A 109 -5.31 2.89 -0.53
N HIS A 110 -5.21 1.91 -1.43
CA HIS A 110 -6.35 1.39 -2.17
C HIS A 110 -7.13 0.32 -1.38
N SER A 111 -6.77 0.04 -0.13
CA SER A 111 -7.57 -0.78 0.78
C SER A 111 -8.72 0.00 1.42
N CYS A 112 -9.78 -0.71 1.86
CA CYS A 112 -10.90 -0.08 2.56
C CYS A 112 -10.49 0.37 3.96
N ILE A 113 -11.02 1.51 4.42
CA ILE A 113 -10.74 2.08 5.76
C ILE A 113 -11.02 1.06 6.87
N GLN A 114 -12.09 0.28 6.74
CA GLN A 114 -12.46 -0.74 7.72
C GLN A 114 -11.37 -1.83 7.87
N ASN A 115 -10.78 -2.29 6.77
CA ASN A 115 -9.72 -3.29 6.79
C ASN A 115 -8.44 -2.74 7.42
N ILE A 116 -8.03 -1.54 7.00
CA ILE A 116 -6.86 -0.85 7.56
C ILE A 116 -7.02 -0.69 9.08
N THR A 117 -8.18 -0.18 9.52
CA THR A 117 -8.48 0.01 10.95
C THR A 117 -8.37 -1.30 11.72
N ARG A 118 -9.03 -2.37 11.23
CA ARG A 118 -9.00 -3.71 11.83
C ARG A 118 -7.56 -4.22 11.97
N ASP A 119 -6.76 -4.11 10.92
CA ASP A 119 -5.41 -4.66 10.88
C ASP A 119 -4.48 -3.90 11.84
N TYR A 120 -4.59 -2.56 11.88
CA TYR A 120 -3.84 -1.74 12.83
C TYR A 120 -4.24 -2.03 14.29
N GLU A 121 -5.53 -2.17 14.57
CA GLU A 121 -6.01 -2.56 15.92
C GLU A 121 -5.51 -3.95 16.30
N THR A 122 -5.64 -4.92 15.40
CA THR A 122 -5.28 -6.33 15.66
C THR A 122 -3.78 -6.50 15.88
N HIS A 123 -2.95 -5.86 15.06
CA HIS A 123 -1.51 -6.11 15.08
C HIS A 123 -0.72 -5.18 15.98
N PHE A 124 -1.17 -3.93 16.12
CA PHE A 124 -0.38 -2.91 16.80
C PHE A 124 -1.06 -2.32 18.03
N GLY A 125 -2.41 -2.39 18.13
CA GLY A 125 -3.18 -1.70 19.17
C GLY A 125 -3.07 -0.17 19.07
N ILE A 126 -2.63 0.35 17.93
CA ILE A 126 -2.41 1.78 17.67
C ILE A 126 -3.07 2.10 16.34
N LEU A 127 -3.93 3.10 16.31
CA LEU A 127 -4.55 3.58 15.06
C LEU A 127 -3.70 4.66 14.39
N PRO A 128 -3.75 4.75 13.04
CA PRO A 128 -3.27 5.93 12.32
C PRO A 128 -4.02 7.19 12.74
N ASP A 129 -3.39 8.34 12.57
CA ASP A 129 -4.01 9.64 12.85
C ASP A 129 -5.06 10.01 11.80
N ASP A 130 -4.87 9.57 10.55
CA ASP A 130 -5.84 9.65 9.46
C ASP A 130 -5.66 8.46 8.51
N ILE A 131 -6.78 8.08 7.86
CA ILE A 131 -6.82 7.04 6.84
C ILE A 131 -7.56 7.56 5.61
N TYR A 132 -6.91 7.49 4.45
CA TYR A 132 -7.46 7.79 3.13
C TYR A 132 -7.46 6.49 2.32
N GLY A 133 -8.62 5.85 2.28
CA GLY A 133 -8.79 4.50 1.71
C GLY A 133 -9.62 4.47 0.43
N TRP A 134 -9.96 3.25 0.02
CA TRP A 134 -10.83 2.99 -1.14
C TRP A 134 -12.21 3.63 -1.05
N ASP A 135 -12.66 3.98 0.16
CA ASP A 135 -13.95 4.61 0.43
C ASP A 135 -14.06 6.05 -0.10
N LEU A 136 -12.94 6.67 -0.50
CA LEU A 136 -12.93 7.97 -1.16
C LEU A 136 -13.50 7.86 -2.59
N PRO A 137 -14.06 8.97 -3.14
CA PRO A 137 -14.31 9.10 -4.57
C PRO A 137 -13.05 8.79 -5.40
N GLU A 138 -13.22 8.14 -6.56
CA GLU A 138 -12.10 7.65 -7.38
C GLU A 138 -11.09 8.76 -7.72
N GLU A 139 -11.57 9.94 -8.07
CA GLU A 139 -10.75 11.11 -8.43
C GLU A 139 -9.91 11.68 -7.27
N LEU A 140 -10.20 11.28 -6.02
CA LEU A 140 -9.48 11.70 -4.82
C LEU A 140 -8.49 10.66 -4.29
N ARG A 141 -8.51 9.42 -4.84
CA ARG A 141 -7.60 8.35 -4.46
C ARG A 141 -6.23 8.52 -5.13
N LYS A 142 -5.22 7.73 -4.70
CA LYS A 142 -3.98 7.58 -5.46
C LYS A 142 -4.31 7.29 -6.95
N PRO A 143 -3.71 7.97 -7.91
CA PRO A 143 -2.55 8.87 -7.85
C PRO A 143 -2.87 10.35 -7.61
N SER A 144 -4.09 10.75 -7.24
CA SER A 144 -4.42 12.13 -6.92
C SER A 144 -3.56 12.65 -5.75
N PRO A 145 -3.01 13.88 -5.80
CA PRO A 145 -2.27 14.48 -4.70
C PRO A 145 -3.16 14.87 -3.50
N TRP A 146 -4.46 14.83 -3.67
CA TRP A 146 -5.45 15.30 -2.71
C TRP A 146 -5.25 14.77 -1.27
N PRO A 147 -4.99 13.46 -1.01
CA PRO A 147 -4.77 12.98 0.35
C PRO A 147 -3.59 13.65 1.04
N LEU A 148 -2.48 13.86 0.32
CA LEU A 148 -1.30 14.54 0.87
C LEU A 148 -1.56 16.01 1.15
N GLU A 149 -2.32 16.68 0.28
CA GLU A 149 -2.76 18.07 0.48
C GLU A 149 -3.64 18.21 1.73
N GLN A 150 -4.56 17.24 1.97
CA GLN A 150 -5.39 17.23 3.17
C GLN A 150 -4.56 17.01 4.44
N ILE A 151 -3.58 16.09 4.43
CA ILE A 151 -2.67 15.86 5.56
C ILE A 151 -1.89 17.15 5.87
N MET A 152 -1.29 17.76 4.86
CA MET A 152 -0.54 19.01 5.04
C MET A 152 -1.41 20.13 5.60
N ALA A 153 -2.62 20.31 5.07
CA ALA A 153 -3.55 21.33 5.52
C ALA A 153 -4.03 21.09 6.97
N LYS A 154 -4.36 19.85 7.31
CA LYS A 154 -4.88 19.47 8.63
C LYS A 154 -3.85 19.64 9.74
N TYR A 155 -2.62 19.20 9.50
CA TYR A 155 -1.57 19.19 10.54
C TYR A 155 -0.59 20.37 10.44
N GLY A 156 -0.72 21.21 9.44
CA GLY A 156 0.16 22.37 9.24
C GLY A 156 1.56 21.99 8.76
N TYR A 157 1.72 20.86 8.08
CA TYR A 157 2.99 20.39 7.56
C TYR A 157 3.31 20.97 6.17
N THR A 158 4.59 21.13 5.89
CA THR A 158 5.14 21.37 4.55
C THR A 158 5.49 20.04 3.87
N GLN A 159 5.69 20.07 2.55
CA GLN A 159 6.05 18.87 1.76
C GLN A 159 7.27 18.13 2.33
N SER A 160 8.31 18.86 2.72
CA SER A 160 9.56 18.28 3.25
C SER A 160 9.42 17.64 4.64
N GLN A 161 8.30 17.82 5.31
CA GLN A 161 8.01 17.23 6.63
C GLN A 161 7.25 15.91 6.53
N LEU A 162 6.78 15.53 5.34
CA LEU A 162 6.17 14.26 5.05
C LEU A 162 7.17 13.30 4.41
N LEU A 163 7.02 12.01 4.67
CA LEU A 163 7.62 10.94 3.88
C LEU A 163 6.52 9.95 3.51
N VAL A 164 6.27 9.77 2.22
CA VAL A 164 5.44 8.68 1.71
C VAL A 164 6.27 7.41 1.69
N VAL A 165 5.71 6.28 2.12
CA VAL A 165 6.33 4.94 2.04
C VAL A 165 5.33 4.01 1.36
N ASP A 166 5.66 3.52 0.19
CA ASP A 166 4.75 2.74 -0.66
C ASP A 166 5.54 1.82 -1.61
N ASP A 167 4.93 0.79 -2.12
CA ASP A 167 5.54 -0.21 -2.99
C ASP A 167 5.07 -0.11 -4.45
N MET A 168 4.13 0.82 -4.76
CA MET A 168 3.45 0.90 -6.05
C MET A 168 3.55 2.28 -6.71
N LYS A 169 3.51 2.28 -8.05
CA LYS A 169 3.64 3.48 -8.89
C LYS A 169 2.59 4.58 -8.66
N PRO A 170 1.29 4.29 -8.39
CA PRO A 170 0.31 5.34 -8.12
C PRO A 170 0.70 6.26 -6.95
N ALA A 171 1.39 5.73 -5.92
CA ALA A 171 1.87 6.57 -4.82
C ALA A 171 3.04 7.46 -5.23
N TRP A 172 3.93 6.97 -6.10
CA TRP A 172 4.99 7.81 -6.66
C TRP A 172 4.40 8.98 -7.46
N GLU A 173 3.39 8.73 -8.30
CA GLU A 173 2.71 9.77 -9.06
C GLU A 173 2.03 10.79 -8.14
N MET A 174 1.35 10.33 -7.08
CA MET A 174 0.75 11.17 -6.04
C MET A 174 1.80 12.05 -5.35
N ALA A 175 2.88 11.44 -4.85
CA ALA A 175 3.94 12.14 -4.12
C ALA A 175 4.65 13.17 -5.01
N ARG A 176 4.97 12.83 -6.26
CA ARG A 176 5.56 13.75 -7.25
C ARG A 176 4.66 14.93 -7.53
N SER A 177 3.37 14.71 -7.70
CA SER A 177 2.38 15.78 -7.95
C SER A 177 2.23 16.72 -6.76
N ALA A 178 2.34 16.20 -5.52
CA ALA A 178 2.28 16.99 -4.29
C ALA A 178 3.64 17.61 -3.90
N GLY A 179 4.75 17.23 -4.54
CA GLY A 179 6.11 17.66 -4.17
C GLY A 179 6.61 17.06 -2.85
N VAL A 180 6.10 15.90 -2.45
CA VAL A 180 6.43 15.21 -1.20
C VAL A 180 7.47 14.12 -1.47
N PRO A 181 8.50 13.96 -0.60
CA PRO A 181 9.45 12.86 -0.70
C PRO A 181 8.78 11.49 -0.59
N ILE A 182 9.27 10.52 -1.39
CA ILE A 182 8.78 9.15 -1.38
C ILE A 182 9.90 8.12 -1.23
N ALA A 183 9.65 7.12 -0.41
CA ALA A 183 10.48 5.95 -0.22
C ALA A 183 9.79 4.69 -0.77
N PHE A 184 10.50 3.92 -1.55
CA PHE A 184 10.04 2.62 -2.02
C PHE A 184 10.15 1.56 -0.93
N ALA A 185 9.03 0.89 -0.62
CA ALA A 185 8.93 -0.23 0.31
C ALA A 185 9.34 -1.55 -0.39
N GLY A 186 10.63 -1.69 -0.72
CA GLY A 186 11.15 -2.82 -1.50
C GLY A 186 10.98 -4.19 -0.85
N TRP A 187 10.72 -4.23 0.46
CA TRP A 187 10.43 -5.48 1.19
C TRP A 187 9.12 -6.15 0.75
N GLY A 188 8.16 -5.36 0.21
CA GLY A 188 6.90 -5.88 -0.34
C GLY A 188 7.04 -6.47 -1.75
N ARG A 189 8.15 -6.19 -2.46
CA ARG A 189 8.36 -6.55 -3.88
C ARG A 189 9.61 -7.39 -4.14
N ARG A 190 10.09 -8.14 -3.13
CA ARG A 190 11.34 -8.95 -3.22
C ARG A 190 11.33 -9.97 -4.35
N ASP A 191 10.16 -10.51 -4.68
CA ASP A 191 10.00 -11.55 -5.70
C ASP A 191 9.76 -10.96 -7.11
N CYS A 192 9.83 -9.62 -7.25
CA CYS A 192 9.61 -8.90 -8.51
C CYS A 192 10.78 -7.93 -8.79
N PRO A 193 11.94 -8.43 -9.25
CA PRO A 193 13.14 -7.61 -9.45
C PRO A 193 12.94 -6.47 -10.45
N GLU A 194 12.09 -6.64 -11.46
CA GLU A 194 11.78 -5.61 -12.46
C GLU A 194 11.04 -4.42 -11.82
N ILE A 195 10.09 -4.69 -10.95
CA ILE A 195 9.37 -3.66 -10.19
C ILE A 195 10.33 -2.96 -9.23
N THR A 196 11.15 -3.76 -8.52
CA THR A 196 12.16 -3.24 -7.59
C THR A 196 13.13 -2.30 -8.30
N GLU A 197 13.64 -2.66 -9.47
CA GLU A 197 14.55 -1.81 -10.27
C GLU A 197 13.85 -0.53 -10.72
N GLU A 198 12.60 -0.62 -11.23
CA GLU A 198 11.83 0.53 -11.69
C GLU A 198 11.56 1.51 -10.54
N MET A 199 11.00 1.02 -9.42
CA MET A 199 10.63 1.84 -8.28
C MET A 199 11.85 2.45 -7.57
N THR A 200 12.98 1.73 -7.49
CA THR A 200 14.23 2.27 -6.94
C THR A 200 14.75 3.46 -7.75
N ARG A 201 14.53 3.47 -9.08
CA ARG A 201 14.91 4.63 -9.92
C ARG A 201 13.96 5.80 -9.82
N LEU A 202 12.69 5.54 -9.51
CA LEU A 202 11.64 6.56 -9.46
C LEU A 202 11.60 7.30 -8.13
N CYS A 203 11.73 6.56 -7.01
CA CYS A 203 11.60 7.10 -5.65
C CYS A 203 12.86 7.82 -5.18
N ASP A 204 12.72 8.75 -4.23
CA ASP A 204 13.83 9.48 -3.63
C ASP A 204 14.69 8.59 -2.74
N PHE A 205 14.06 7.58 -2.12
CA PHE A 205 14.69 6.57 -1.27
C PHE A 205 14.17 5.18 -1.63
N SER A 206 14.97 4.14 -1.30
CA SER A 206 14.59 2.74 -1.51
C SER A 206 15.12 1.89 -0.36
N PHE A 207 14.26 1.09 0.26
CA PHE A 207 14.63 0.25 1.40
C PHE A 207 14.28 -1.21 1.12
N ALA A 208 15.26 -2.10 1.26
CA ALA A 208 15.06 -3.54 1.06
C ALA A 208 14.40 -4.22 2.27
N SER A 209 14.37 -3.56 3.43
CA SER A 209 13.74 -4.04 4.65
C SER A 209 13.16 -2.90 5.48
N THR A 210 12.19 -3.23 6.34
CA THR A 210 11.67 -2.32 7.36
C THR A 210 12.75 -1.83 8.32
N LYS A 211 13.77 -2.66 8.58
CA LYS A 211 14.92 -2.29 9.41
C LYS A 211 15.76 -1.18 8.78
N ASP A 212 15.93 -1.20 7.45
CA ASP A 212 16.66 -0.12 6.75
C ASP A 212 15.88 1.19 6.83
N LEU A 213 14.55 1.14 6.69
CA LEU A 213 13.68 2.29 6.92
C LEU A 213 13.77 2.80 8.37
N GLU A 214 13.74 1.90 9.35
CA GLU A 214 13.86 2.25 10.78
C GLU A 214 15.15 3.00 11.06
N HIS A 215 16.30 2.47 10.61
CA HIS A 215 17.60 3.12 10.73
C HIS A 215 17.62 4.50 10.04
N PHE A 216 17.05 4.59 8.85
CA PHE A 216 16.96 5.86 8.14
C PHE A 216 16.14 6.92 8.88
N LEU A 217 15.07 6.53 9.55
CA LEU A 217 14.16 7.45 10.22
C LEU A 217 14.67 7.91 11.58
N PHE A 218 15.32 7.03 12.33
CA PHE A 218 15.53 7.22 13.78
C PHE A 218 16.97 7.15 14.24
N ASP A 219 17.90 6.63 13.46
CA ASP A 219 19.31 6.67 13.86
C ASP A 219 19.87 8.05 13.53
N GLU A 220 20.54 8.66 14.50
CA GLU A 220 21.23 9.94 14.30
C GLU A 220 22.38 9.76 13.30
N VAL A 221 22.45 10.67 12.36
CA VAL A 221 23.63 10.85 11.47
C VAL A 221 24.73 11.54 12.25
#